data_a6bb455f00ab892bbd85ed5d2cf4fe9a
#
_entry.id   a6bb455f00ab892bbd85ed5d2cf4fe9a
#
_cell.length_a   1.000
_cell.length_b   1.000
_cell.length_c   1.000
_cell.angle_alpha   90.00
_cell.angle_beta   90.00
_cell.angle_gamma   90.00
#
_symmetry.space_group_name_H-M   'P 1'
#
loop_
_entity.id
_entity.type
_entity.pdbx_description
1 polymer ?
#
loop_
_entity_poly.entity_id
_entity_poly.type
_entity_poly.pdbx_seq_one_letter_code
_entity_poly.pdbx_strand_id
1 'polypeptide(L)'
;KNLITKERTVFLRSICMKKQSSLKEALGLEKHDTIVAVGAGGKTTFCLALCDELKNENKVFFTTTTKIFLPEIKENYNIYIRENIFENAFLESGAYIIGKERRGDDKILPFDLETIDKLKEKCDYLIIEGDGSRMKPLKGWNETEPVFVKRTDKTIGVVSIKSVGLTINENNVHRADRFLKITKSALEEKVTVDHLCNKKKKKNGLFKDC
;
A
#
# COMPACT_ATOMS: atom_id res chain seq x y z
N LYS A 1 -5.10 -14.85 29.59
CA LYS A 1 -5.89 -13.66 29.29
C LYS A 1 -5.50 -13.20 27.89
N ASN A 2 -6.34 -13.53 26.90
CA ASN A 2 -6.12 -13.24 25.50
C ASN A 2 -6.42 -11.76 25.23
N LEU A 3 -5.42 -10.99 24.90
CA LEU A 3 -5.58 -9.68 24.29
C LEU A 3 -5.82 -9.90 22.80
N ILE A 4 -7.09 -9.95 22.40
CA ILE A 4 -7.52 -9.90 21.01
C ILE A 4 -7.41 -8.44 20.59
N THR A 5 -6.34 -8.09 19.89
CA THR A 5 -6.25 -6.84 19.15
C THR A 5 -7.27 -6.90 18.00
N LYS A 6 -8.35 -6.16 18.10
CA LYS A 6 -9.33 -5.99 17.02
C LYS A 6 -8.68 -5.15 15.91
N GLU A 7 -8.09 -5.81 14.94
CA GLU A 7 -7.74 -5.16 13.68
C GLU A 7 -9.01 -4.69 12.97
N ARG A 8 -9.10 -3.38 12.74
CA ARG A 8 -10.22 -2.78 12.02
C ARG A 8 -9.89 -2.72 10.54
N THR A 9 -10.27 -3.75 9.80
CA THR A 9 -10.28 -3.68 8.33
C THR A 9 -11.36 -2.71 7.87
N VAL A 10 -10.97 -1.55 7.35
CA VAL A 10 -11.90 -0.55 6.84
C VAL A 10 -12.29 -0.90 5.41
N PHE A 11 -13.52 -1.33 5.20
CA PHE A 11 -14.12 -1.46 3.88
C PHE A 11 -14.67 -0.09 3.46
N LEU A 12 -14.05 0.54 2.47
CA LEU A 12 -14.70 1.64 1.77
C LEU A 12 -15.91 1.05 1.00
N ARG A 13 -17.08 1.03 1.63
CA ARG A 13 -18.34 1.01 0.88
C ARG A 13 -18.31 2.25 0.00
N SER A 14 -18.78 2.13 -1.25
CA SER A 14 -18.92 3.27 -2.15
C SER A 14 -19.54 4.43 -1.38
N ILE A 15 -18.71 5.38 -0.98
CA ILE A 15 -19.16 6.61 -0.35
C ILE A 15 -19.77 7.41 -1.49
N CYS A 16 -21.09 7.39 -1.57
CA CYS A 16 -21.83 8.37 -2.34
C CYS A 16 -21.44 9.72 -1.75
N MET A 17 -20.66 10.50 -2.52
CA MET A 17 -20.00 11.72 -2.05
C MET A 17 -21.04 12.76 -1.62
N LYS A 18 -21.39 12.71 -0.34
CA LYS A 18 -21.94 13.87 0.35
C LYS A 18 -20.78 14.60 1.01
N LYS A 19 -20.39 15.74 0.42
CA LYS A 19 -19.34 16.64 0.90
C LYS A 19 -17.95 15.97 0.98
N GLN A 20 -16.95 16.60 0.36
CA GLN A 20 -15.56 16.16 0.33
C GLN A 20 -15.04 15.79 1.74
N SER A 21 -15.20 14.53 2.15
CA SER A 21 -14.50 13.99 3.30
C SER A 21 -13.05 13.71 2.91
N SER A 22 -12.12 14.08 3.75
CA SER A 22 -10.70 13.80 3.56
C SER A 22 -10.43 12.28 3.56
N LEU A 23 -9.32 11.84 2.96
CA LEU A 23 -8.88 10.44 3.05
C LEU A 23 -8.68 10.04 4.51
N LYS A 24 -8.12 10.93 5.33
CA LYS A 24 -7.93 10.73 6.77
C LYS A 24 -9.26 10.38 7.46
N GLU A 25 -10.29 11.18 7.25
CA GLU A 25 -11.61 10.95 7.84
C GLU A 25 -12.27 9.68 7.30
N ALA A 26 -12.23 9.48 5.97
CA ALA A 26 -12.84 8.32 5.32
C ALA A 26 -12.23 6.99 5.78
N LEU A 27 -10.94 6.98 6.10
CA LEU A 27 -10.19 5.82 6.57
C LEU A 27 -10.16 5.71 8.10
N GLY A 28 -10.65 6.72 8.83
CA GLY A 28 -10.60 6.79 10.29
C GLY A 28 -9.16 6.74 10.80
N LEU A 29 -8.27 7.52 10.18
CA LEU A 29 -6.86 7.55 10.57
C LEU A 29 -6.66 8.39 11.83
N GLU A 30 -5.86 7.84 12.73
CA GLU A 30 -5.42 8.48 13.96
C GLU A 30 -3.93 8.82 13.88
N LYS A 31 -3.49 9.81 14.65
CA LYS A 31 -2.07 10.16 14.73
C LYS A 31 -1.28 8.96 15.23
N HIS A 32 -0.11 8.73 14.64
CA HIS A 32 0.77 7.56 14.85
C HIS A 32 0.26 6.24 14.25
N ASP A 33 -0.76 6.26 13.36
CA ASP A 33 -1.11 5.07 12.59
C ASP A 33 0.01 4.66 11.63
N THR A 34 0.23 3.34 11.55
CA THR A 34 0.97 2.68 10.48
C THR A 34 0.00 2.09 9.47
N ILE A 35 0.02 2.62 8.27
CA ILE A 35 -0.91 2.30 7.18
C ILE A 35 -0.19 1.46 6.13
N VAL A 36 -0.66 0.25 5.86
CA VAL A 36 -0.10 -0.61 4.80
C VAL A 36 -1.08 -0.67 3.63
N ALA A 37 -0.65 -0.17 2.47
CA ALA A 37 -1.39 -0.25 1.21
C ALA A 37 -1.01 -1.53 0.45
N VAL A 38 -1.99 -2.36 0.13
CA VAL A 38 -1.82 -3.64 -0.57
C VAL A 38 -2.70 -3.72 -1.82
N GLY A 39 -2.34 -4.56 -2.78
CA GLY A 39 -3.14 -4.74 -3.98
C GLY A 39 -2.46 -4.33 -5.28
N ALA A 40 -3.22 -3.84 -6.26
CA ALA A 40 -2.70 -3.46 -7.55
C ALA A 40 -3.53 -2.34 -8.21
N GLY A 41 -2.87 -1.57 -9.08
CA GLY A 41 -3.52 -0.53 -9.85
C GLY A 41 -3.79 0.76 -9.07
N GLY A 42 -2.71 1.39 -8.54
CA GLY A 42 -2.77 2.72 -7.94
C GLY A 42 -2.31 2.85 -6.49
N LYS A 43 -1.62 1.85 -5.91
CA LYS A 43 -1.10 1.92 -4.53
C LYS A 43 -0.21 3.14 -4.29
N THR A 44 0.82 3.29 -5.11
CA THR A 44 1.75 4.44 -5.00
C THR A 44 1.01 5.77 -5.10
N THR A 45 0.07 5.90 -6.06
CA THR A 45 -0.77 7.09 -6.21
C THR A 45 -1.61 7.35 -4.96
N PHE A 46 -2.20 6.30 -4.38
CA PHE A 46 -2.96 6.39 -3.13
C PHE A 46 -2.06 6.82 -1.96
N CYS A 47 -0.89 6.19 -1.80
CA CYS A 47 0.06 6.55 -0.75
C CYS A 47 0.52 8.01 -0.85
N LEU A 48 0.84 8.48 -2.07
CA LEU A 48 1.22 9.87 -2.29
C LEU A 48 0.07 10.85 -2.03
N ALA A 49 -1.15 10.53 -2.44
CA ALA A 49 -2.32 11.36 -2.15
C ALA A 49 -2.57 11.49 -0.64
N LEU A 50 -2.35 10.40 0.11
CA LEU A 50 -2.45 10.41 1.57
C LEU A 50 -1.31 11.22 2.20
N CYS A 51 -0.08 11.12 1.67
CA CYS A 51 1.03 11.97 2.09
C CYS A 51 0.72 13.45 1.86
N ASP A 52 0.19 13.80 0.67
CA ASP A 52 -0.17 15.19 0.33
C ASP A 52 -1.21 15.78 1.26
N GLU A 53 -2.18 14.97 1.67
CA GLU A 53 -3.22 15.41 2.60
C GLU A 53 -2.70 15.65 4.02
N LEU A 54 -1.75 14.82 4.48
CA LEU A 54 -1.30 14.81 5.86
C LEU A 54 -0.09 15.70 6.14
N LYS A 55 0.74 16.01 5.15
CA LYS A 55 2.09 16.58 5.31
C LYS A 55 2.17 17.98 5.91
N ASN A 56 1.13 18.81 5.77
CA ASN A 56 1.21 20.22 6.16
C ASN A 56 1.42 20.43 7.67
N GLU A 57 0.81 19.56 8.48
CA GLU A 57 0.85 19.64 9.93
C GLU A 57 1.53 18.44 10.59
N ASN A 58 1.93 17.45 9.79
CA ASN A 58 2.44 16.20 10.30
C ASN A 58 3.73 15.78 9.59
N LYS A 59 4.51 15.00 10.27
CA LYS A 59 5.65 14.29 9.75
C LYS A 59 5.19 12.95 9.19
N VAL A 60 5.15 12.83 7.87
CA VAL A 60 4.60 11.67 7.16
C VAL A 60 5.72 10.93 6.45
N PHE A 61 5.94 9.68 6.83
CA PHE A 61 6.89 8.82 6.15
C PHE A 61 6.19 7.89 5.17
N PHE A 62 6.69 7.84 3.94
CA PHE A 62 6.31 6.85 2.94
C PHE A 62 7.48 5.93 2.64
N THR A 63 7.28 4.64 2.83
CA THR A 63 8.26 3.58 2.56
C THR A 63 7.61 2.35 1.93
N THR A 64 8.37 1.29 1.77
CA THR A 64 7.91 0.04 1.14
C THR A 64 8.50 -1.18 1.83
N THR A 65 7.80 -2.31 1.79
CA THR A 65 8.33 -3.62 2.17
C THR A 65 8.79 -4.44 0.96
N THR A 66 8.61 -3.92 -0.24
CA THR A 66 9.01 -4.56 -1.50
C THR A 66 9.73 -3.55 -2.40
N LYS A 67 10.33 -4.02 -3.49
CA LYS A 67 10.92 -3.12 -4.49
C LYS A 67 9.83 -2.32 -5.19
N ILE A 68 9.91 -0.98 -5.13
CA ILE A 68 9.05 -0.08 -5.90
C ILE A 68 9.88 0.87 -6.76
N PHE A 69 9.28 1.38 -7.83
CA PHE A 69 9.87 2.51 -8.54
C PHE A 69 9.78 3.76 -7.66
N LEU A 70 10.84 4.57 -7.71
CA LEU A 70 10.79 5.92 -7.15
C LEU A 70 9.67 6.66 -7.88
N PRO A 71 8.64 7.14 -7.17
CA PRO A 71 7.57 7.86 -7.83
C PRO A 71 8.12 9.09 -8.55
N GLU A 72 7.55 9.47 -9.70
CA GLU A 72 7.76 10.79 -10.28
C GLU A 72 7.30 11.83 -9.25
N ILE A 73 8.27 12.51 -8.66
CA ILE A 73 8.04 13.34 -7.48
C ILE A 73 7.90 14.77 -7.93
N LYS A 74 6.81 15.38 -7.50
CA LYS A 74 6.67 16.83 -7.49
C LYS A 74 7.59 17.42 -6.42
N GLU A 75 8.00 18.65 -6.56
CA GLU A 75 9.01 19.36 -5.74
C GLU A 75 8.78 19.38 -4.21
N ASN A 76 7.70 18.76 -3.73
CA ASN A 76 7.20 18.88 -2.36
C ASN A 76 7.46 17.66 -1.46
N TYR A 77 8.39 16.78 -1.83
CA TYR A 77 8.76 15.62 -1.03
C TYR A 77 10.23 15.62 -0.67
N ASN A 78 10.55 15.29 0.58
CA ASN A 78 11.90 15.05 1.02
C ASN A 78 12.30 13.60 0.74
N ILE A 79 13.38 13.36 0.01
CA ILE A 79 13.84 12.02 -0.36
C ILE A 79 15.04 11.64 0.49
N TYR A 80 14.89 10.56 1.26
CA TYR A 80 15.94 9.99 2.08
C TYR A 80 16.13 8.50 1.72
N ILE A 81 17.07 8.25 0.81
CA ILE A 81 17.40 6.88 0.38
C ILE A 81 18.84 6.62 0.79
N ARG A 82 19.01 5.99 1.94
CA ARG A 82 20.30 5.67 2.55
C ARG A 82 20.20 4.59 3.61
N GLU A 83 21.28 3.85 3.84
CA GLU A 83 21.30 2.73 4.78
C GLU A 83 21.09 3.19 6.23
N ASN A 84 21.78 4.25 6.67
CA ASN A 84 21.72 4.77 8.04
C ASN A 84 20.63 5.84 8.18
N ILE A 85 19.39 5.46 8.07
CA ILE A 85 18.26 6.39 8.07
C ILE A 85 18.06 7.11 9.40
N PHE A 86 18.42 6.49 10.53
CA PHE A 86 18.22 7.05 11.87
C PHE A 86 19.22 8.14 12.26
N GLU A 87 20.29 8.31 11.51
CA GLU A 87 21.25 9.42 11.69
C GLU A 87 20.67 10.77 11.26
N ASN A 88 19.51 10.77 10.59
CA ASN A 88 18.87 11.99 10.13
C ASN A 88 17.95 12.58 11.20
N ALA A 89 18.03 13.89 11.36
CA ALA A 89 17.05 14.62 12.14
C ALA A 89 15.87 15.02 11.24
N PHE A 90 14.73 14.35 11.42
CA PHE A 90 13.47 14.74 10.79
C PHE A 90 12.75 15.74 11.69
N LEU A 91 13.07 17.02 11.56
CA LEU A 91 12.65 18.05 12.51
C LEU A 91 11.29 18.65 12.14
N GLU A 92 11.01 18.79 10.85
CA GLU A 92 9.86 19.55 10.37
C GLU A 92 8.71 18.64 9.93
N SER A 93 7.48 19.19 9.91
CA SER A 93 6.37 18.58 9.20
C SER A 93 6.67 18.51 7.70
N GLY A 94 6.10 17.51 7.04
CA GLY A 94 6.35 17.27 5.61
C GLY A 94 6.19 15.80 5.23
N ALA A 95 6.25 15.52 3.94
CA ALA A 95 6.28 14.17 3.42
C ALA A 95 7.71 13.75 3.08
N TYR A 96 8.08 12.58 3.56
CA TYR A 96 9.41 11.99 3.42
C TYR A 96 9.30 10.64 2.74
N ILE A 97 9.94 10.49 1.58
CA ILE A 97 10.08 9.20 0.91
C ILE A 97 11.36 8.54 1.39
N ILE A 98 11.20 7.39 2.02
CA ILE A 98 12.28 6.72 2.75
C ILE A 98 12.54 5.34 2.17
N GLY A 99 13.81 5.04 1.89
CA GLY A 99 14.26 3.74 1.41
C GLY A 99 15.70 3.47 1.79
N LYS A 100 16.10 2.17 1.73
CA LYS A 100 17.45 1.76 2.11
C LYS A 100 18.47 2.15 1.04
N GLU A 101 18.15 1.88 -0.21
CA GLU A 101 19.08 2.03 -1.35
C GLU A 101 18.30 2.37 -2.61
N ARG A 102 18.93 3.14 -3.51
CA ARG A 102 18.46 3.34 -4.89
C ARG A 102 19.21 2.40 -5.81
N ARG A 103 18.51 1.63 -6.63
CA ARG A 103 19.12 0.65 -7.52
C ARG A 103 18.69 0.89 -8.96
N GLY A 104 19.68 1.02 -9.87
CA GLY A 104 19.49 1.05 -11.34
C GLY A 104 18.22 1.80 -11.75
N ASP A 105 17.33 1.18 -12.46
CA ASP A 105 16.04 1.70 -12.98
C ASP A 105 15.18 2.54 -11.98
N ASP A 106 15.76 3.43 -11.20
CA ASP A 106 15.09 4.28 -10.22
C ASP A 106 14.22 3.52 -9.21
N LYS A 107 14.65 2.33 -8.80
CA LYS A 107 13.95 1.55 -7.78
C LYS A 107 14.47 1.83 -6.38
N ILE A 108 13.53 1.93 -5.46
CA ILE A 108 13.82 2.00 -4.02
C ILE A 108 13.79 0.56 -3.47
N LEU A 109 14.83 0.20 -2.73
CA LEU A 109 14.87 -1.03 -1.96
C LEU A 109 14.31 -0.80 -0.55
N PRO A 110 13.57 -1.78 -0.01
CA PRO A 110 13.07 -1.71 1.35
C PRO A 110 14.20 -1.87 2.38
N PHE A 111 13.97 -1.35 3.58
CA PHE A 111 14.65 -1.79 4.78
C PHE A 111 14.14 -3.17 5.22
N ASP A 112 14.82 -3.80 6.16
CA ASP A 112 14.26 -4.91 6.93
C ASP A 112 13.05 -4.44 7.75
N LEU A 113 12.20 -5.39 8.14
CA LEU A 113 10.93 -5.10 8.79
C LEU A 113 11.12 -4.46 10.18
N GLU A 114 12.18 -4.80 10.90
CA GLU A 114 12.49 -4.22 12.20
C GLU A 114 12.86 -2.74 12.07
N THR A 115 13.66 -2.39 11.08
CA THR A 115 13.99 -1.00 10.76
C THR A 115 12.75 -0.21 10.39
N ILE A 116 11.84 -0.78 9.55
CA ILE A 116 10.59 -0.12 9.19
C ILE A 116 9.69 0.09 10.43
N ASP A 117 9.59 -0.89 11.32
CA ASP A 117 8.83 -0.75 12.58
C ASP A 117 9.36 0.39 13.46
N LYS A 118 10.70 0.58 13.52
CA LYS A 118 11.33 1.68 14.27
C LYS A 118 11.07 3.06 13.65
N LEU A 119 10.83 3.16 12.33
CA LEU A 119 10.49 4.43 11.68
C LEU A 119 9.21 5.05 12.26
N LYS A 120 8.28 4.24 12.77
CA LYS A 120 7.05 4.72 13.43
C LYS A 120 7.33 5.69 14.57
N GLU A 121 8.43 5.52 15.28
CA GLU A 121 8.81 6.39 16.42
C GLU A 121 9.33 7.78 15.98
N LYS A 122 9.60 7.95 14.70
CA LYS A 122 10.15 9.17 14.11
C LYS A 122 9.14 10.01 13.34
N CYS A 123 7.89 9.53 13.18
CA CYS A 123 6.87 10.19 12.38
C CYS A 123 5.49 10.19 13.05
N ASP A 124 4.61 11.03 12.51
CA ASP A 124 3.21 11.10 12.92
C ASP A 124 2.34 10.09 12.14
N TYR A 125 2.74 9.76 10.91
CA TYR A 125 2.12 8.72 10.09
C TYR A 125 3.17 7.95 9.32
N LEU A 126 3.08 6.62 9.35
CA LEU A 126 3.91 5.72 8.56
C LEU A 126 3.06 5.04 7.48
N ILE A 127 3.30 5.39 6.23
CA ILE A 127 2.59 4.86 5.06
C ILE A 127 3.51 3.87 4.35
N ILE A 128 3.03 2.66 4.10
CA ILE A 128 3.85 1.56 3.56
C ILE A 128 3.17 0.97 2.33
N GLU A 129 3.90 0.84 1.23
CA GLU A 129 3.49 -0.02 0.13
C GLU A 129 3.90 -1.47 0.42
N GLY A 130 2.92 -2.33 0.75
CA GLY A 130 3.13 -3.67 1.32
C GLY A 130 3.33 -4.78 0.30
N ASP A 131 3.14 -4.52 -1.00
CA ASP A 131 3.31 -5.52 -2.05
C ASP A 131 3.59 -4.92 -3.43
N GLY A 132 4.31 -5.67 -4.29
CA GLY A 132 4.58 -5.31 -5.67
C GLY A 132 3.53 -5.84 -6.66
N SER A 133 3.25 -5.10 -7.73
CA SER A 133 2.37 -5.56 -8.83
C SER A 133 3.05 -5.53 -10.21
N ARG A 134 4.33 -5.21 -10.27
CA ARG A 134 5.08 -4.99 -11.53
C ARG A 134 4.37 -4.03 -12.49
N MET A 135 3.81 -2.94 -11.96
CA MET A 135 3.03 -1.93 -12.68
C MET A 135 1.74 -2.47 -13.33
N LYS A 136 1.38 -3.74 -13.13
CA LYS A 136 0.15 -4.30 -13.68
C LYS A 136 -1.07 -3.87 -12.87
N PRO A 137 -2.22 -3.66 -13.53
CA PRO A 137 -3.45 -3.19 -12.88
C PRO A 137 -4.08 -4.25 -11.95
N LEU A 138 -3.71 -5.52 -12.13
CA LEU A 138 -4.23 -6.65 -11.35
C LEU A 138 -3.09 -7.54 -10.87
N LYS A 139 -3.34 -8.29 -9.79
CA LYS A 139 -2.40 -9.33 -9.31
C LYS A 139 -3.09 -10.46 -8.57
N GLY A 140 -2.45 -11.62 -8.60
CA GLY A 140 -2.60 -12.70 -7.63
C GLY A 140 -1.48 -12.63 -6.59
N TRP A 141 -1.75 -13.00 -5.35
CA TRP A 141 -0.76 -13.02 -4.27
C TRP A 141 -0.12 -14.41 -4.15
N ASN A 142 1.17 -14.41 -3.83
CA ASN A 142 1.84 -15.62 -3.37
C ASN A 142 1.71 -15.77 -1.84
N GLU A 143 2.37 -16.78 -1.30
CA GLU A 143 2.28 -17.11 0.13
C GLU A 143 3.04 -16.11 1.02
N THR A 144 4.01 -15.38 0.45
CA THR A 144 4.86 -14.41 1.16
C THR A 144 4.38 -12.97 0.99
N GLU A 145 3.28 -12.72 0.31
CA GLU A 145 2.70 -11.39 0.10
C GLU A 145 1.23 -11.35 0.51
N PRO A 146 0.71 -10.22 0.99
CA PRO A 146 1.44 -8.97 1.28
C PRO A 146 2.39 -9.11 2.48
N VAL A 147 3.36 -8.20 2.59
CA VAL A 147 4.31 -8.15 3.70
C VAL A 147 3.91 -7.03 4.65
N PHE A 148 3.60 -7.42 5.88
CA PHE A 148 3.21 -6.50 6.95
C PHE A 148 4.36 -6.28 7.94
N VAL A 149 4.38 -5.12 8.55
CA VAL A 149 5.20 -4.82 9.72
C VAL A 149 4.42 -5.17 10.99
N LYS A 150 5.14 -5.44 12.07
CA LYS A 150 4.54 -5.89 13.33
C LYS A 150 3.54 -4.90 13.91
N ARG A 151 3.78 -3.60 13.71
CA ARG A 151 2.95 -2.50 14.24
C ARG A 151 2.01 -1.92 13.18
N THR A 152 1.43 -2.74 12.31
CA THR A 152 0.43 -2.29 11.33
C THR A 152 -0.90 -1.99 12.03
N ASP A 153 -1.38 -0.75 11.93
CA ASP A 153 -2.66 -0.31 12.51
C ASP A 153 -3.81 -0.38 11.50
N LYS A 154 -3.53 -0.07 10.24
CA LYS A 154 -4.52 -0.07 9.15
C LYS A 154 -3.99 -0.78 7.92
N THR A 155 -4.80 -1.63 7.33
CA THR A 155 -4.52 -2.25 6.02
C THR A 155 -5.52 -1.74 4.99
N ILE A 156 -5.02 -1.12 3.92
CA ILE A 156 -5.83 -0.54 2.86
C ILE A 156 -5.66 -1.34 1.57
N GLY A 157 -6.73 -1.97 1.13
CA GLY A 157 -6.76 -2.69 -0.14
C GLY A 157 -7.03 -1.76 -1.33
N VAL A 158 -6.06 -1.61 -2.21
CA VAL A 158 -6.17 -0.78 -3.41
C VAL A 158 -6.49 -1.64 -4.63
N VAL A 159 -7.57 -1.33 -5.30
CA VAL A 159 -8.02 -2.03 -6.51
C VAL A 159 -8.49 -1.00 -7.53
N SER A 160 -7.94 -1.05 -8.75
CA SER A 160 -8.35 -0.14 -9.81
C SER A 160 -9.67 -0.57 -10.43
N ILE A 161 -10.67 0.30 -10.40
CA ILE A 161 -11.94 0.08 -11.12
C ILE A 161 -11.73 0.04 -12.65
N LYS A 162 -10.69 0.72 -13.16
CA LYS A 162 -10.31 0.68 -14.59
C LYS A 162 -9.88 -0.70 -15.06
N SER A 163 -9.67 -1.65 -14.15
CA SER A 163 -9.35 -3.03 -14.51
C SER A 163 -10.58 -3.85 -14.94
N VAL A 164 -11.81 -3.39 -14.67
CA VAL A 164 -13.04 -4.02 -15.16
C VAL A 164 -13.07 -3.93 -16.69
N GLY A 165 -13.35 -5.05 -17.34
CA GLY A 165 -13.34 -5.21 -18.80
C GLY A 165 -11.99 -5.53 -19.42
N LEU A 166 -10.89 -5.43 -18.69
CA LEU A 166 -9.60 -5.91 -19.16
C LEU A 166 -9.61 -7.44 -19.33
N THR A 167 -8.83 -7.93 -20.28
CA THR A 167 -8.64 -9.37 -20.47
C THR A 167 -7.73 -9.92 -19.37
N ILE A 168 -8.10 -11.05 -18.78
CA ILE A 168 -7.29 -11.77 -17.78
C ILE A 168 -6.16 -12.52 -18.49
N ASN A 169 -5.00 -11.91 -18.54
CA ASN A 169 -3.80 -12.50 -19.11
C ASN A 169 -2.53 -11.97 -18.42
N GLU A 170 -1.39 -12.46 -18.81
CA GLU A 170 -0.12 -12.08 -18.21
C GLU A 170 0.25 -10.60 -18.43
N ASN A 171 -0.29 -9.92 -19.44
CA ASN A 171 -0.03 -8.50 -19.65
C ASN A 171 -0.75 -7.63 -18.61
N ASN A 172 -1.96 -8.00 -18.21
CA ASN A 172 -2.80 -7.24 -17.29
C ASN A 172 -2.70 -7.71 -15.84
N VAL A 173 -2.26 -8.95 -15.60
CA VAL A 173 -2.28 -9.57 -14.28
C VAL A 173 -0.88 -10.03 -13.87
N HIS A 174 -0.37 -9.52 -12.76
CA HIS A 174 0.82 -10.07 -12.15
C HIS A 174 0.49 -11.38 -11.44
N ARG A 175 1.17 -12.49 -11.76
CA ARG A 175 0.87 -13.86 -11.31
C ARG A 175 -0.57 -14.27 -11.68
N ALA A 176 -0.82 -14.33 -12.97
CA ALA A 176 -2.14 -14.66 -13.51
C ALA A 176 -2.66 -16.01 -12.99
N ASP A 177 -1.81 -17.03 -12.87
CA ASP A 177 -2.13 -18.34 -12.31
C ASP A 177 -2.75 -18.26 -10.91
N ARG A 178 -2.22 -17.42 -10.04
CA ARG A 178 -2.73 -17.17 -8.69
C ARG A 178 -4.04 -16.39 -8.72
N PHE A 179 -4.13 -15.39 -9.60
CA PHE A 179 -5.35 -14.61 -9.78
C PHE A 179 -6.52 -15.51 -10.20
N LEU A 180 -6.32 -16.38 -11.22
CA LEU A 180 -7.33 -17.32 -11.69
C LEU A 180 -7.85 -18.23 -10.58
N LYS A 181 -6.94 -18.76 -9.75
CA LYS A 181 -7.31 -19.60 -8.58
C LYS A 181 -8.15 -18.84 -7.55
N ILE A 182 -7.79 -17.57 -7.28
CA ILE A 182 -8.50 -16.74 -6.30
C ILE A 182 -9.88 -16.33 -6.82
N THR A 183 -9.99 -15.96 -8.07
CA THR A 183 -11.22 -15.44 -8.67
C THR A 183 -12.14 -16.56 -9.23
N LYS A 184 -11.59 -17.76 -9.41
CA LYS A 184 -12.25 -18.88 -10.11
C LYS A 184 -12.61 -18.52 -11.57
N SER A 185 -11.75 -17.76 -12.23
CA SER A 185 -11.89 -17.35 -13.63
C SER A 185 -10.93 -18.14 -14.54
N ALA A 186 -11.08 -17.99 -15.84
CA ALA A 186 -10.18 -18.55 -16.84
C ALA A 186 -9.33 -17.47 -17.54
N LEU A 187 -8.26 -17.90 -18.23
CA LEU A 187 -7.51 -17.04 -19.13
C LEU A 187 -8.43 -16.50 -20.23
N GLU A 188 -8.12 -15.31 -20.73
CA GLU A 188 -8.84 -14.58 -21.78
C GLU A 188 -10.27 -14.15 -21.39
N GLU A 189 -10.79 -14.48 -20.21
CA GLU A 189 -12.01 -13.88 -19.70
C GLU A 189 -11.86 -12.38 -19.44
N LYS A 190 -12.98 -11.67 -19.46
CA LYS A 190 -13.02 -10.26 -19.06
C LYS A 190 -13.15 -10.11 -17.55
N VAL A 191 -12.37 -9.20 -16.99
CA VAL A 191 -12.46 -8.87 -15.56
C VAL A 191 -13.83 -8.27 -15.25
N THR A 192 -14.51 -8.82 -14.28
CA THR A 192 -15.80 -8.33 -13.78
C THR A 192 -15.64 -7.72 -12.39
N VAL A 193 -16.64 -7.00 -11.92
CA VAL A 193 -16.71 -6.51 -10.54
C VAL A 193 -16.66 -7.66 -9.55
N ASP A 194 -17.30 -8.79 -9.84
CA ASP A 194 -17.30 -9.98 -8.98
C ASP A 194 -15.89 -10.58 -8.84
N HIS A 195 -15.10 -10.59 -9.91
CA HIS A 195 -13.68 -10.98 -9.83
C HIS A 195 -12.92 -10.10 -8.85
N LEU A 196 -13.17 -8.78 -8.85
CA LEU A 196 -12.53 -7.85 -7.90
C LEU A 196 -13.03 -8.04 -6.47
N CYS A 197 -14.32 -8.32 -6.27
CA CYS A 197 -14.90 -8.59 -4.96
C CYS A 197 -14.40 -9.93 -4.38
N ASN A 198 -14.31 -10.97 -5.18
CA ASN A 198 -13.85 -12.29 -4.76
C ASN A 198 -12.38 -12.30 -4.29
N LYS A 199 -11.54 -11.40 -4.81
CA LYS A 199 -10.16 -11.21 -4.33
C LYS A 199 -10.07 -10.83 -2.86
N LYS A 200 -11.09 -10.16 -2.31
CA LYS A 200 -11.09 -9.65 -0.94
C LYS A 200 -11.36 -10.74 0.11
N LYS A 201 -12.17 -11.74 -0.21
CA LYS A 201 -12.80 -12.65 0.77
C LYS A 201 -12.06 -13.97 1.00
N LYS A 202 -11.01 -14.29 0.25
CA LYS A 202 -10.39 -15.62 0.32
C LYS A 202 -9.11 -15.62 1.16
N LYS A 203 -8.83 -16.77 1.79
CA LYS A 203 -7.65 -17.06 2.62
C LYS A 203 -6.32 -16.66 1.97
N ASN A 204 -6.23 -16.59 0.64
CA ASN A 204 -5.05 -16.16 -0.12
C ASN A 204 -5.33 -14.88 -0.93
N GLY A 205 -6.26 -14.05 -0.50
CA GLY A 205 -6.68 -12.81 -1.17
C GLY A 205 -5.97 -11.56 -0.65
N LEU A 206 -6.58 -10.42 -0.93
CA LEU A 206 -6.04 -9.08 -0.66
C LEU A 206 -5.72 -8.84 0.83
N PHE A 207 -6.50 -9.42 1.73
CA PHE A 207 -6.37 -9.27 3.19
C PHE A 207 -5.97 -10.61 3.85
N LYS A 208 -5.07 -11.35 3.21
CA LYS A 208 -4.44 -12.49 3.84
C LYS A 208 -3.63 -12.00 5.04
N ASP A 209 -3.79 -12.67 6.16
CA ASP A 209 -3.04 -12.39 7.40
C ASP A 209 -3.28 -10.97 8.01
N CYS A 210 -4.47 -10.37 7.71
CA CYS A 210 -4.97 -9.14 8.35
C CYS A 210 -5.97 -9.45 9.46
#